data_695b4e5ab2b85e0d52590c991028213a
#
_entry.id   695b4e5ab2b85e0d52590c991028213a
#
_cell.length_a   1.000
_cell.length_b   1.000
_cell.length_c   1.000
_cell.angle_alpha   90.00
_cell.angle_beta   90.00
_cell.angle_gamma   90.00
#
_symmetry.space_group_name_H-M   'P 1'
#
loop_
_entity.id
_entity.type
_entity.pdbx_description
1 polymer ?
#
loop_
_entity_poly.entity_id
_entity_poly.type
_entity_poly.pdbx_seq_one_letter_code
_entity_poly.pdbx_strand_id
1 'polypeptide(L)'
;KVNAGQKLTWDDLNGATWAVMGASSASGYIYPSLWLYNNYGKQISDLANVVQSDSYTTSMSRLAAGQVDVIVGFAHMRAKYAANWMSKFGGTDDCYKQTAVLAVTDQIMDDTICVSKNSDIMSEGFKKAFADACINIGKSEDGLKVLNVLSHIGYQYAQSSDYDAERAAQNMLKK
;
A
#
# COMPACT_ATOMS: atom_id res chain seq x y z
N LYS A 1 18.62 -9.35 12.00
CA LYS A 1 19.14 -9.56 10.62
C LYS A 1 18.92 -8.32 9.76
N VAL A 2 17.71 -7.77 9.70
CA VAL A 2 17.40 -6.56 8.91
C VAL A 2 18.25 -5.38 9.35
N ASN A 3 18.31 -5.08 10.65
CA ASN A 3 19.11 -3.97 11.17
C ASN A 3 20.64 -4.15 10.95
N ALA A 4 21.10 -5.39 10.80
CA ALA A 4 22.47 -5.71 10.46
C ALA A 4 22.75 -5.70 8.93
N GLY A 5 21.78 -5.31 8.11
CA GLY A 5 21.89 -5.31 6.65
C GLY A 5 21.98 -6.70 6.02
N GLN A 6 21.62 -7.75 6.75
CA GLN A 6 21.66 -9.11 6.24
C GLN A 6 20.43 -9.40 5.37
N LYS A 7 20.65 -10.07 4.25
CA LYS A 7 19.54 -10.53 3.40
C LYS A 7 18.78 -11.66 4.13
N LEU A 8 17.47 -11.52 4.20
CA LEU A 8 16.61 -12.58 4.73
C LEU A 8 16.51 -13.74 3.74
N THR A 9 16.43 -14.95 4.27
CA THR A 9 16.15 -16.16 3.48
C THR A 9 14.63 -16.38 3.41
N TRP A 10 14.19 -17.27 2.51
CA TRP A 10 12.79 -17.69 2.50
C TRP A 10 12.36 -18.30 3.84
N ASP A 11 13.22 -19.10 4.48
CA ASP A 11 12.92 -19.72 5.77
C ASP A 11 12.72 -18.68 6.89
N ASP A 12 13.50 -17.59 6.87
CA ASP A 12 13.29 -16.48 7.82
C ASP A 12 11.90 -15.86 7.65
N LEU A 13 11.45 -15.67 6.40
CA LEU A 13 10.16 -15.08 6.08
C LEU A 13 8.99 -16.03 6.35
N ASN A 14 9.16 -17.30 5.96
CA ASN A 14 8.16 -18.34 6.12
C ASN A 14 7.95 -18.76 7.60
N GLY A 15 9.00 -18.63 8.41
CA GLY A 15 8.91 -18.87 9.85
C GLY A 15 8.22 -17.76 10.64
N ALA A 16 8.08 -16.58 10.06
CA ALA A 16 7.41 -15.43 10.66
C ALA A 16 5.90 -15.48 10.48
N THR A 17 5.16 -14.86 11.39
CA THR A 17 3.70 -14.66 11.28
C THR A 17 3.44 -13.29 10.62
N TRP A 18 2.70 -13.30 9.52
CA TRP A 18 2.42 -12.11 8.71
C TRP A 18 0.98 -11.63 8.89
N ALA A 19 0.78 -10.34 9.13
CA ALA A 19 -0.53 -9.72 8.98
C ALA A 19 -0.63 -9.01 7.62
N VAL A 20 -1.62 -9.42 6.83
CA VAL A 20 -1.86 -8.91 5.47
C VAL A 20 -3.28 -8.37 5.35
N MET A 21 -3.53 -7.57 4.34
CA MET A 21 -4.87 -7.11 3.99
C MET A 21 -5.57 -8.13 3.07
N GLY A 22 -6.80 -7.85 2.66
CA GLY A 22 -7.49 -8.66 1.68
C GLY A 22 -6.75 -8.74 0.33
N ALA A 23 -6.94 -9.80 -0.41
CA ALA A 23 -6.20 -10.13 -1.65
C ALA A 23 -6.31 -9.06 -2.78
N SER A 24 -7.28 -8.16 -2.71
CA SER A 24 -7.43 -7.04 -3.65
C SER A 24 -6.64 -5.78 -3.23
N SER A 25 -6.02 -5.78 -2.06
CA SER A 25 -5.25 -4.63 -1.59
C SER A 25 -3.90 -4.52 -2.28
N ALA A 26 -3.65 -3.45 -3.01
CA ALA A 26 -2.39 -3.21 -3.69
C ALA A 26 -1.21 -3.26 -2.70
N SER A 27 -1.13 -2.34 -1.76
CA SER A 27 -0.02 -2.22 -0.81
C SER A 27 -0.06 -3.26 0.32
N GLY A 28 -1.22 -3.84 0.61
CA GLY A 28 -1.40 -4.79 1.71
C GLY A 28 -1.37 -6.27 1.30
N TYR A 29 -1.28 -6.58 0.00
CA TYR A 29 -1.24 -7.96 -0.49
C TYR A 29 -0.54 -8.11 -1.84
N ILE A 30 -0.99 -7.40 -2.90
CA ILE A 30 -0.57 -7.64 -4.28
C ILE A 30 0.94 -7.37 -4.46
N TYR A 31 1.38 -6.16 -4.14
CA TYR A 31 2.79 -5.77 -4.29
C TYR A 31 3.73 -6.51 -3.32
N PRO A 32 3.37 -6.75 -2.06
CA PRO A 32 4.14 -7.68 -1.21
C PRO A 32 4.26 -9.09 -1.78
N SER A 33 3.20 -9.64 -2.38
CA SER A 33 3.27 -10.95 -3.07
C SER A 33 4.22 -10.90 -4.27
N LEU A 34 4.15 -9.83 -5.06
CA LEU A 34 5.04 -9.63 -6.20
C LEU A 34 6.51 -9.52 -5.74
N TRP A 35 6.76 -8.79 -4.65
CA TRP A 35 8.10 -8.69 -4.08
C TRP A 35 8.63 -10.07 -3.63
N LEU A 36 7.82 -10.86 -2.95
CA LEU A 36 8.18 -12.23 -2.56
C LEU A 36 8.47 -13.09 -3.82
N TYR A 37 7.65 -12.96 -4.85
CA TYR A 37 7.85 -13.71 -6.08
C TYR A 37 9.15 -13.34 -6.80
N ASN A 38 9.44 -12.07 -6.94
CA ASN A 38 10.65 -11.59 -7.60
C ASN A 38 11.94 -11.96 -6.86
N ASN A 39 11.89 -12.09 -5.54
CA ASN A 39 13.06 -12.38 -4.72
C ASN A 39 13.22 -13.86 -4.35
N TYR A 40 12.13 -14.61 -4.25
CA TYR A 40 12.13 -15.98 -3.73
C TYR A 40 11.34 -16.98 -4.59
N GLY A 41 10.67 -16.55 -5.65
CA GLY A 41 9.76 -17.39 -6.46
C GLY A 41 8.53 -17.87 -5.69
N LYS A 42 8.12 -17.12 -4.65
CA LYS A 42 7.05 -17.44 -3.71
C LYS A 42 6.07 -16.28 -3.58
N GLN A 43 4.89 -16.53 -3.04
CA GLN A 43 3.84 -15.53 -2.81
C GLN A 43 3.39 -15.53 -1.35
N ILE A 44 2.55 -14.59 -0.95
CA ILE A 44 1.93 -14.56 0.38
C ILE A 44 1.16 -15.86 0.66
N SER A 45 0.51 -16.44 -0.35
CA SER A 45 -0.20 -17.72 -0.24
C SER A 45 0.70 -18.93 0.06
N ASP A 46 2.02 -18.79 -0.13
CA ASP A 46 3.00 -19.85 0.17
C ASP A 46 3.56 -19.74 1.60
N LEU A 47 3.27 -18.66 2.32
CA LEU A 47 3.69 -18.45 3.70
C LEU A 47 2.92 -19.37 4.65
N ALA A 48 3.63 -19.97 5.62
CA ALA A 48 3.04 -20.89 6.57
C ALA A 48 2.08 -20.22 7.56
N ASN A 49 2.36 -18.97 7.95
CA ASN A 49 1.62 -18.26 9.00
C ASN A 49 1.16 -16.90 8.51
N VAL A 50 -0.08 -16.82 8.04
CA VAL A 50 -0.70 -15.57 7.56
C VAL A 50 -2.01 -15.32 8.30
N VAL A 51 -2.19 -14.11 8.79
CA VAL A 51 -3.46 -13.64 9.36
C VAL A 51 -3.95 -12.43 8.56
N GLN A 52 -5.22 -12.46 8.19
CA GLN A 52 -5.82 -11.31 7.54
C GLN A 52 -6.21 -10.25 8.57
N SER A 53 -5.88 -8.99 8.28
CA SER A 53 -6.36 -7.82 9.01
C SER A 53 -7.41 -7.09 8.19
N ASP A 54 -8.38 -6.52 8.88
CA ASP A 54 -9.43 -5.68 8.30
C ASP A 54 -8.99 -4.23 8.10
N SER A 55 -7.94 -3.81 8.79
CA SER A 55 -7.37 -2.47 8.70
C SER A 55 -5.87 -2.44 9.00
N TYR A 56 -5.17 -1.41 8.52
CA TYR A 56 -3.76 -1.19 8.88
C TYR A 56 -3.57 -0.87 10.37
N THR A 57 -4.56 -0.26 11.03
CA THR A 57 -4.54 -0.02 12.46
C THR A 57 -4.60 -1.33 13.26
N THR A 58 -5.40 -2.30 12.82
CA THR A 58 -5.40 -3.65 13.38
C THR A 58 -4.04 -4.34 13.21
N SER A 59 -3.42 -4.22 12.04
CA SER A 59 -2.07 -4.75 11.80
C SER A 59 -1.03 -4.12 12.73
N MET A 60 -1.08 -2.79 12.93
CA MET A 60 -0.18 -2.09 13.86
C MET A 60 -0.36 -2.57 15.30
N SER A 61 -1.60 -2.75 15.76
CA SER A 61 -1.88 -3.26 17.12
C SER A 61 -1.37 -4.69 17.30
N ARG A 62 -1.56 -5.56 16.30
CA ARG A 62 -1.05 -6.94 16.34
C ARG A 62 0.47 -6.99 16.39
N LEU A 63 1.15 -6.14 15.62
CA LEU A 63 2.61 -6.03 15.65
C LEU A 63 3.10 -5.54 17.02
N ALA A 64 2.50 -4.49 17.56
CA ALA A 64 2.85 -3.94 18.88
C ALA A 64 2.64 -4.95 20.01
N ALA A 65 1.59 -5.78 19.91
CA ALA A 65 1.28 -6.83 20.87
C ALA A 65 2.13 -8.12 20.69
N GLY A 66 3.01 -8.18 19.68
CA GLY A 66 3.80 -9.38 19.38
C GLY A 66 2.97 -10.56 18.86
N GLN A 67 1.76 -10.31 18.36
CA GLN A 67 0.91 -11.36 17.78
C GLN A 67 1.33 -11.71 16.34
N VAL A 68 2.02 -10.82 15.69
CA VAL A 68 2.60 -11.00 14.36
C VAL A 68 4.00 -10.40 14.31
N ASP A 69 4.84 -10.95 13.44
CA ASP A 69 6.23 -10.52 13.27
C ASP A 69 6.38 -9.54 12.13
N VAL A 70 5.53 -9.65 11.11
CA VAL A 70 5.59 -8.86 9.88
C VAL A 70 4.21 -8.29 9.57
N ILE A 71 4.17 -7.01 9.19
CA ILE A 71 2.99 -6.37 8.61
C ILE A 71 3.34 -5.78 7.26
N VAL A 72 2.38 -5.73 6.36
CA VAL A 72 2.51 -5.13 5.03
C VAL A 72 1.56 -3.95 4.87
N GLY A 73 1.96 -2.94 4.11
CA GLY A 73 1.15 -1.75 3.91
C GLY A 73 1.84 -0.70 3.04
N PHE A 74 1.28 0.49 3.00
CA PHE A 74 1.80 1.61 2.22
C PHE A 74 3.14 2.16 2.78
N ALA A 75 3.96 2.75 1.92
CA ALA A 75 5.36 3.09 2.22
C ALA A 75 5.58 3.93 3.49
N HIS A 76 4.72 4.92 3.76
CA HIS A 76 4.83 5.79 4.94
C HIS A 76 3.98 5.35 6.14
N MET A 77 3.47 4.10 6.15
CA MET A 77 2.59 3.58 7.21
C MET A 77 3.21 3.70 8.61
N ARG A 78 4.50 3.37 8.75
CA ARG A 78 5.21 3.49 10.03
C ARG A 78 5.23 4.95 10.51
N ALA A 79 5.56 5.90 9.64
CA ALA A 79 5.57 7.32 9.98
C ALA A 79 4.17 7.83 10.37
N LYS A 80 3.14 7.45 9.60
CA LYS A 80 1.74 7.83 9.87
C LYS A 80 1.26 7.39 11.25
N TYR A 81 1.69 6.23 11.70
CA TYR A 81 1.18 5.64 12.95
C TYR A 81 2.15 5.76 14.13
N ALA A 82 3.39 6.24 13.93
CA ALA A 82 4.41 6.34 14.97
C ALA A 82 3.94 7.12 16.22
N ALA A 83 3.27 8.25 16.04
CA ALA A 83 2.76 9.06 17.15
C ALA A 83 1.71 8.33 18.03
N ASN A 84 1.03 7.34 17.47
CA ASN A 84 0.02 6.54 18.15
C ASN A 84 0.54 5.16 18.61
N TRP A 85 1.81 4.85 18.31
CA TRP A 85 2.38 3.52 18.56
C TRP A 85 2.25 3.08 20.01
N MET A 86 2.70 3.92 20.94
CA MET A 86 2.62 3.64 22.38
C MET A 86 1.21 3.85 22.93
N SER A 87 0.54 4.94 22.54
CA SER A 87 -0.72 5.37 23.17
C SER A 87 -1.95 4.59 22.70
N LYS A 88 -1.95 4.08 21.46
CA LYS A 88 -3.12 3.40 20.88
C LYS A 88 -2.87 1.95 20.49
N PHE A 89 -1.64 1.62 20.08
CA PHE A 89 -1.35 0.28 19.56
C PHE A 89 -0.70 -0.64 20.59
N GLY A 90 -0.20 -0.08 21.71
CA GLY A 90 0.38 -0.87 22.81
C GLY A 90 1.89 -1.07 22.71
N GLY A 91 2.57 -0.30 21.88
CA GLY A 91 4.04 -0.29 21.85
C GLY A 91 4.64 0.13 23.19
N THR A 92 5.79 -0.42 23.54
CA THR A 92 6.47 -0.21 24.84
C THR A 92 7.62 0.78 24.77
N ASP A 93 8.07 1.14 23.56
CA ASP A 93 9.11 2.15 23.28
C ASP A 93 8.78 2.81 21.93
N ASP A 94 9.64 3.70 21.46
CA ASP A 94 9.50 4.39 20.18
C ASP A 94 9.32 3.40 19.01
N CYS A 95 8.38 3.71 18.12
CA CYS A 95 8.03 2.87 16.97
C CYS A 95 9.25 2.52 16.09
N TYR A 96 10.15 3.48 15.89
CA TYR A 96 11.33 3.28 15.04
C TYR A 96 12.42 2.42 15.71
N LYS A 97 12.39 2.33 17.05
CA LYS A 97 13.26 1.42 17.78
C LYS A 97 12.71 -0.01 17.81
N GLN A 98 11.38 -0.14 17.90
CA GLN A 98 10.72 -1.45 18.01
C GLN A 98 10.45 -2.11 16.65
N THR A 99 10.53 -1.37 15.55
CA THR A 99 10.25 -1.88 14.22
C THR A 99 11.37 -1.59 13.23
N ALA A 100 11.52 -2.45 12.24
CA ALA A 100 12.42 -2.23 11.12
C ALA A 100 11.66 -2.34 9.79
N VAL A 101 12.13 -1.65 8.76
CA VAL A 101 11.61 -1.82 7.39
C VAL A 101 12.31 -3.03 6.78
N LEU A 102 11.57 -4.10 6.56
CA LEU A 102 12.05 -5.34 5.98
C LEU A 102 12.38 -5.19 4.49
N ALA A 103 11.48 -4.56 3.76
CA ALA A 103 11.61 -4.30 2.32
C ALA A 103 10.72 -3.14 1.89
N VAL A 104 11.05 -2.59 0.73
CA VAL A 104 10.20 -1.63 -0.02
C VAL A 104 9.95 -2.25 -1.39
N THR A 105 8.68 -2.27 -1.81
CA THR A 105 8.27 -2.76 -3.13
C THR A 105 8.49 -1.70 -4.20
N ASP A 106 8.28 -2.06 -5.47
CA ASP A 106 8.14 -1.07 -6.54
C ASP A 106 7.00 -0.09 -6.22
N GLN A 107 7.07 1.09 -6.84
CA GLN A 107 6.08 2.13 -6.63
C GLN A 107 4.70 1.67 -7.14
N ILE A 108 3.68 1.93 -6.34
CA ILE A 108 2.28 1.72 -6.68
C ILE A 108 1.76 3.04 -7.24
N MET A 109 1.07 3.01 -8.39
CA MET A 109 0.37 4.19 -8.90
C MET A 109 -0.80 4.54 -7.98
N ASP A 110 -0.98 5.83 -7.76
CA ASP A 110 -2.05 6.36 -6.92
C ASP A 110 -3.44 6.13 -7.53
N ASP A 111 -4.48 6.40 -6.74
CA ASP A 111 -5.87 6.24 -7.11
C ASP A 111 -6.23 7.05 -8.37
N THR A 112 -7.09 6.47 -9.22
CA THR A 112 -7.54 7.10 -10.47
C THR A 112 -8.99 7.54 -10.40
N ILE A 113 -9.30 8.63 -11.08
CA ILE A 113 -10.67 8.98 -11.45
C ILE A 113 -10.95 8.36 -12.82
N CYS A 114 -11.83 7.37 -12.85
CA CYS A 114 -12.23 6.68 -14.08
C CYS A 114 -13.62 7.13 -14.51
N VAL A 115 -13.85 7.17 -15.82
CA VAL A 115 -15.15 7.49 -16.42
C VAL A 115 -15.60 6.36 -17.36
N SER A 116 -16.91 6.18 -17.52
CA SER A 116 -17.46 5.17 -18.43
C SER A 116 -17.17 5.55 -19.88
N LYS A 117 -16.67 4.58 -20.66
CA LYS A 117 -16.53 4.73 -22.11
C LYS A 117 -17.87 4.71 -22.84
N ASN A 118 -18.91 4.17 -22.22
CA ASN A 118 -20.21 3.94 -22.84
C ASN A 118 -21.25 5.00 -22.47
N SER A 119 -20.81 6.13 -21.92
CA SER A 119 -21.70 7.22 -21.53
C SER A 119 -21.67 8.32 -22.58
N ASP A 120 -22.81 8.66 -23.14
CA ASP A 120 -22.94 9.69 -24.17
C ASP A 120 -22.50 11.09 -23.72
N ILE A 121 -22.59 11.37 -22.42
CA ILE A 121 -22.12 12.63 -21.83
C ILE A 121 -20.59 12.67 -21.67
N MET A 122 -19.89 11.55 -21.75
CA MET A 122 -18.45 11.45 -21.59
C MET A 122 -17.71 11.67 -22.93
N SER A 123 -18.09 12.75 -23.65
CA SER A 123 -17.32 13.19 -24.84
C SER A 123 -15.88 13.54 -24.48
N GLU A 124 -14.96 13.50 -25.44
CA GLU A 124 -13.54 13.85 -25.22
C GLU A 124 -13.39 15.29 -24.68
N GLY A 125 -14.23 16.22 -25.16
CA GLY A 125 -14.24 17.59 -24.64
C GLY A 125 -14.66 17.66 -23.18
N PHE A 126 -15.70 16.90 -22.77
CA PHE A 126 -16.13 16.85 -21.39
C PHE A 126 -15.07 16.18 -20.47
N LYS A 127 -14.49 15.08 -20.91
CA LYS A 127 -13.41 14.39 -20.14
C LYS A 127 -12.24 15.33 -19.89
N LYS A 128 -11.82 16.06 -20.95
CA LYS A 128 -10.73 17.02 -20.81
C LYS A 128 -11.08 18.15 -19.85
N ALA A 129 -12.25 18.76 -19.99
CA ALA A 129 -12.69 19.84 -19.12
C ALA A 129 -12.81 19.38 -17.64
N PHE A 130 -13.31 18.18 -17.41
CA PHE A 130 -13.42 17.60 -16.08
C PHE A 130 -12.02 17.33 -15.47
N ALA A 131 -11.11 16.74 -16.23
CA ALA A 131 -9.74 16.49 -15.77
C ALA A 131 -9.00 17.81 -15.46
N ASP A 132 -9.13 18.82 -16.35
CA ASP A 132 -8.56 20.16 -16.12
C ASP A 132 -9.12 20.81 -14.84
N ALA A 133 -10.43 20.66 -14.59
CA ALA A 133 -11.06 21.17 -13.37
C ALA A 133 -10.49 20.49 -12.11
N CYS A 134 -10.37 19.15 -12.12
CA CYS A 134 -9.76 18.40 -11.01
C CYS A 134 -8.31 18.83 -10.74
N ILE A 135 -7.52 18.98 -11.81
CA ILE A 135 -6.12 19.45 -11.70
C ILE A 135 -6.06 20.87 -11.15
N ASN A 136 -6.98 21.75 -11.58
CA ASN A 136 -7.00 23.13 -11.14
C ASN A 136 -7.44 23.30 -9.68
N ILE A 137 -8.32 22.43 -9.14
CA ILE A 137 -8.65 22.41 -7.73
C ILE A 137 -7.38 22.30 -6.88
N GLY A 138 -6.45 21.42 -7.22
CA GLY A 138 -5.19 21.24 -6.51
C GLY A 138 -4.21 22.42 -6.55
N LYS A 139 -4.49 23.44 -7.36
CA LYS A 139 -3.63 24.64 -7.47
C LYS A 139 -4.00 25.78 -6.50
N SER A 140 -5.09 25.65 -5.77
CA SER A 140 -5.54 26.63 -4.78
C SER A 140 -5.44 26.08 -3.35
N GLU A 141 -5.23 26.97 -2.39
CA GLU A 141 -5.16 26.59 -0.96
C GLU A 141 -6.47 25.95 -0.50
N ASP A 142 -7.61 26.52 -0.86
CA ASP A 142 -8.93 25.96 -0.48
C ASP A 142 -9.21 24.64 -1.18
N GLY A 143 -8.83 24.49 -2.44
CA GLY A 143 -8.92 23.24 -3.16
C GLY A 143 -8.07 22.14 -2.52
N LEU A 144 -6.85 22.44 -2.10
CA LEU A 144 -6.00 21.49 -1.37
C LEU A 144 -6.61 21.07 -0.04
N LYS A 145 -7.31 21.97 0.68
CA LYS A 145 -8.04 21.60 1.90
C LYS A 145 -9.13 20.56 1.62
N VAL A 146 -9.83 20.69 0.48
CA VAL A 146 -10.82 19.70 0.05
C VAL A 146 -10.17 18.36 -0.32
N LEU A 147 -9.10 18.39 -1.11
CA LEU A 147 -8.40 17.18 -1.52
C LEU A 147 -7.77 16.43 -0.32
N ASN A 148 -7.32 17.15 0.69
CA ASN A 148 -6.74 16.59 1.91
C ASN A 148 -7.72 15.72 2.72
N VAL A 149 -9.03 15.87 2.53
CA VAL A 149 -10.02 14.97 3.12
C VAL A 149 -9.79 13.52 2.66
N LEU A 150 -9.33 13.34 1.42
CA LEU A 150 -8.94 12.06 0.83
C LEU A 150 -7.44 11.77 0.96
N SER A 151 -6.68 12.63 1.68
CA SER A 151 -5.21 12.59 1.72
C SER A 151 -4.54 12.80 0.37
N HIS A 152 -5.23 13.44 -0.59
CA HIS A 152 -4.69 13.78 -1.89
C HIS A 152 -4.00 15.16 -1.84
N ILE A 153 -2.93 15.31 -2.60
CA ILE A 153 -2.13 16.55 -2.72
C ILE A 153 -2.30 17.22 -4.09
N GLY A 154 -3.08 16.65 -4.98
CA GLY A 154 -3.35 17.14 -6.33
C GLY A 154 -3.73 16.03 -7.28
N TYR A 155 -3.97 16.39 -8.53
CA TYR A 155 -4.24 15.47 -9.64
C TYR A 155 -3.34 15.77 -10.82
N GLN A 156 -3.11 14.77 -11.65
CA GLN A 156 -2.41 14.89 -12.93
C GLN A 156 -3.06 13.99 -13.97
N TYR A 157 -2.80 14.24 -15.22
CA TYR A 157 -3.19 13.32 -16.29
C TYR A 157 -2.46 11.99 -16.12
N ALA A 158 -3.18 10.91 -16.38
CA ALA A 158 -2.65 9.56 -16.40
C ALA A 158 -3.07 8.85 -17.70
N GLN A 159 -2.27 7.90 -18.13
CA GLN A 159 -2.54 7.04 -19.26
C GLN A 159 -2.72 5.60 -18.80
N SER A 160 -3.44 4.82 -19.59
CA SER A 160 -3.66 3.39 -19.27
C SER A 160 -2.35 2.62 -19.08
N SER A 161 -1.31 2.95 -19.84
CA SER A 161 0.04 2.34 -19.73
C SER A 161 0.73 2.60 -18.39
N ASP A 162 0.40 3.66 -17.67
CA ASP A 162 1.00 3.98 -16.37
C ASP A 162 0.64 2.91 -15.31
N TYR A 163 -0.43 2.14 -15.56
CA TYR A 163 -0.95 1.06 -14.70
C TYR A 163 -0.60 -0.34 -15.19
N ASP A 164 0.34 -0.49 -16.14
CA ASP A 164 0.70 -1.81 -16.69
C ASP A 164 1.40 -2.69 -15.65
N ALA A 165 2.18 -2.11 -14.74
CA ALA A 165 2.80 -2.83 -13.63
C ALA A 165 1.74 -3.43 -12.69
N GLU A 166 0.67 -2.68 -12.36
CA GLU A 166 -0.46 -3.17 -11.56
C GLU A 166 -1.19 -4.33 -12.27
N ARG A 167 -1.46 -4.20 -13.57
CA ARG A 167 -2.08 -5.28 -14.36
C ARG A 167 -1.22 -6.54 -14.38
N ALA A 168 0.09 -6.38 -14.56
CA ALA A 168 1.02 -7.50 -14.53
C ALA A 168 1.03 -8.19 -13.18
N ALA A 169 1.09 -7.43 -12.09
CA ALA A 169 1.05 -7.94 -10.73
C ALA A 169 -0.24 -8.71 -10.44
N GLN A 170 -1.41 -8.15 -10.79
CA GLN A 170 -2.70 -8.82 -10.63
C GLN A 170 -2.82 -10.09 -11.48
N ASN A 171 -2.32 -10.08 -12.72
CA ASN A 171 -2.37 -11.26 -13.60
C ASN A 171 -1.46 -12.39 -13.10
N MET A 172 -0.39 -12.06 -12.41
CA MET A 172 0.52 -13.06 -11.84
C MET A 172 -0.12 -13.80 -10.66
N LEU A 173 -0.92 -13.10 -9.85
CA LEU A 173 -1.62 -13.68 -8.69
C LEU A 173 -2.84 -14.54 -9.08
N LYS A 174 -3.30 -14.47 -10.32
CA LYS A 174 -4.42 -15.29 -10.83
C LYS A 174 -4.00 -16.66 -11.36
N LYS A 175 -2.72 -16.93 -11.41
CA LYS A 175 -2.14 -18.22 -11.85
C LYS A 175 -1.86 -19.11 -10.64
#